data_de10b327bb99c22260b9c438d3531fa5
#
_entry.id   de10b327bb99c22260b9c438d3531fa5
#
_cell.length_a   1.000
_cell.length_b   1.000
_cell.length_c   1.000
_cell.angle_alpha   90.00
_cell.angle_beta   90.00
_cell.angle_gamma   90.00
#
_symmetry.space_group_name_H-M   'P 1'
#
loop_
_entity.id
_entity.type
_entity.pdbx_description
1 polymer ?
#
loop_
_entity_poly.entity_id
_entity_poly.type
_entity_poly.pdbx_seq_one_letter_code
_entity_poly.pdbx_strand_id
1 'polypeptide(L)'
;MCKVVYLTSRCFDWRSKQFKNLLADELRSRGIEVVTGTTCWLKMLFRKHKTYGIAIAFDFFREGTDGCGLTLNKQCSYLSRDFAYALSNNLDLLTPRIRWREFKFVDSYDKDWYKFFNKVSSATKAIFYLCTSTNPIEYDVFSVTKPQIVKGVADEIVRCLRSNYDYLSYQKSLRIARTKYNMRNKKKRD
;
A
#
# COMPACT_ATOMS: atom_id res chain seq x y z
N MET A 1 4.78 7.12 15.84
CA MET A 1 4.62 7.02 14.39
C MET A 1 3.21 6.61 14.06
N CYS A 2 2.65 7.09 12.96
CA CYS A 2 1.24 6.86 12.65
C CYS A 2 1.01 5.41 12.23
N LYS A 3 0.23 4.67 13.04
CA LYS A 3 -0.24 3.31 12.70
C LYS A 3 -1.50 3.35 11.81
N VAL A 4 -1.75 4.47 11.16
CA VAL A 4 -2.95 4.68 10.34
C VAL A 4 -2.71 4.15 8.94
N VAL A 5 -3.63 3.35 8.46
CA VAL A 5 -3.67 2.83 7.09
C VAL A 5 -4.60 3.69 6.25
N TYR A 6 -4.14 4.07 5.06
CA TYR A 6 -4.96 4.75 4.08
C TYR A 6 -5.32 3.81 2.93
N LEU A 7 -6.60 3.55 2.76
CA LEU A 7 -7.11 2.72 1.68
C LEU A 7 -7.96 3.57 0.72
N THR A 8 -7.66 3.50 -0.56
CA THR A 8 -8.41 4.19 -1.60
C THR A 8 -8.78 3.25 -2.75
N SER A 9 -9.75 3.63 -3.57
CA SER A 9 -10.17 2.89 -4.75
C SER A 9 -10.59 3.86 -5.85
N ARG A 10 -10.67 3.40 -7.12
CA ARG A 10 -11.23 4.21 -8.19
C ARG A 10 -12.62 4.73 -7.86
N CYS A 11 -12.93 5.95 -8.28
CA CYS A 11 -14.19 6.63 -7.96
C CYS A 11 -15.44 5.87 -8.44
N PHE A 12 -15.36 5.32 -9.63
CA PHE A 12 -16.53 4.74 -10.32
C PHE A 12 -16.48 3.21 -10.38
N ASP A 13 -15.52 2.57 -9.73
CA ASP A 13 -15.44 1.12 -9.66
C ASP A 13 -15.98 0.62 -8.31
N TRP A 14 -17.20 0.10 -8.34
CA TRP A 14 -17.87 -0.44 -7.16
C TRP A 14 -17.18 -1.69 -6.60
N ARG A 15 -16.51 -2.47 -7.45
CA ARG A 15 -15.84 -3.72 -7.07
C ARG A 15 -14.61 -3.45 -6.22
N SER A 16 -13.73 -2.57 -6.67
CA SER A 16 -12.57 -2.14 -5.89
C SER A 16 -12.99 -1.40 -4.61
N LYS A 17 -14.11 -0.67 -4.65
CA LYS A 17 -14.71 -0.06 -3.47
C LYS A 17 -15.19 -1.10 -2.47
N GLN A 18 -15.84 -2.17 -2.93
CA GLN A 18 -16.28 -3.27 -2.07
C GLN A 18 -15.09 -3.96 -1.40
N PHE A 19 -14.07 -4.35 -2.17
CA PHE A 19 -12.85 -4.97 -1.62
C PHE A 19 -12.18 -4.07 -0.59
N LYS A 20 -12.00 -2.79 -0.92
CA LYS A 20 -11.45 -1.79 0.00
C LYS A 20 -12.22 -1.73 1.33
N ASN A 21 -13.54 -1.77 1.29
CA ASN A 21 -14.37 -1.71 2.48
C ASN A 21 -14.23 -2.98 3.33
N LEU A 22 -14.25 -4.16 2.71
CA LEU A 22 -14.03 -5.44 3.40
C LEU A 22 -12.66 -5.46 4.12
N LEU A 23 -11.62 -5.00 3.43
CA LEU A 23 -10.29 -4.90 4.03
C LEU A 23 -10.24 -3.86 5.17
N ALA A 24 -10.93 -2.74 5.00
CA ALA A 24 -11.00 -1.72 6.04
C ALA A 24 -11.67 -2.27 7.32
N ASP A 25 -12.73 -3.04 7.17
CA ASP A 25 -13.46 -3.63 8.29
C ASP A 25 -12.62 -4.73 8.97
N GLU A 26 -11.93 -5.57 8.18
CA GLU A 26 -10.98 -6.57 8.69
C GLU A 26 -9.84 -5.91 9.50
N LEU A 27 -9.25 -4.84 9.00
CA LEU A 27 -8.19 -4.11 9.71
C LEU A 27 -8.69 -3.43 10.98
N ARG A 28 -9.90 -2.86 10.96
CA ARG A 28 -10.53 -2.27 12.15
C ARG A 28 -10.82 -3.29 13.21
N SER A 29 -11.28 -4.49 12.84
CA SER A 29 -11.50 -5.59 13.79
C SER A 29 -10.21 -6.01 14.50
N ARG A 30 -9.04 -5.76 13.88
CA ARG A 30 -7.70 -5.99 14.47
C ARG A 30 -7.16 -4.77 15.23
N GLY A 31 -7.96 -3.74 15.46
CA GLY A 31 -7.58 -2.54 16.19
C GLY A 31 -6.70 -1.56 15.38
N ILE A 32 -6.67 -1.67 14.05
CA ILE A 32 -5.92 -0.76 13.17
C ILE A 32 -6.80 0.43 12.79
N GLU A 33 -6.30 1.65 12.96
CA GLU A 33 -6.97 2.85 12.47
C GLU A 33 -6.90 2.90 10.94
N VAL A 34 -8.07 2.93 10.29
CA VAL A 34 -8.17 2.93 8.82
C VAL A 34 -8.94 4.15 8.34
N VAL A 35 -8.28 4.93 7.49
CA VAL A 35 -8.89 6.03 6.73
C VAL A 35 -9.18 5.55 5.32
N THR A 36 -10.43 5.65 4.89
CA THR A 36 -10.83 5.28 3.54
C THR A 36 -11.05 6.51 2.66
N GLY A 37 -10.78 6.35 1.37
CA GLY A 37 -10.99 7.40 0.38
C GLY A 37 -11.39 6.89 -0.98
N THR A 38 -11.52 7.83 -1.90
CA THR A 38 -11.66 7.55 -3.34
C THR A 38 -10.61 8.39 -4.08
N THR A 39 -10.21 7.97 -5.27
CA THR A 39 -9.26 8.72 -6.12
C THR A 39 -9.89 9.96 -6.76
N CYS A 40 -11.12 10.32 -6.38
CA CYS A 40 -11.75 11.54 -6.85
C CYS A 40 -10.92 12.76 -6.44
N TRP A 41 -10.43 13.50 -7.44
CA TRP A 41 -9.44 14.57 -7.26
C TRP A 41 -9.92 15.70 -6.35
N LEU A 42 -11.22 16.04 -6.37
CA LEU A 42 -11.82 17.05 -5.51
C LEU A 42 -11.69 16.69 -4.02
N LYS A 43 -11.96 15.44 -3.65
CA LYS A 43 -11.86 14.97 -2.26
C LYS A 43 -10.42 14.85 -1.77
N MET A 44 -9.44 14.65 -2.67
CA MET A 44 -8.02 14.63 -2.30
C MET A 44 -7.44 16.03 -2.03
N LEU A 45 -7.96 17.08 -2.68
CA LEU A 45 -7.50 18.46 -2.49
C LEU A 45 -7.83 19.01 -1.09
N PHE A 46 -8.93 18.55 -0.48
CA PHE A 46 -9.40 19.05 0.82
C PHE A 46 -8.91 18.25 2.03
N ARG A 47 -8.08 17.21 1.83
CA ARG A 47 -7.53 16.47 2.95
C ARG A 47 -6.34 17.19 3.55
N LYS A 48 -6.43 17.50 4.86
CA LYS A 48 -5.25 17.85 5.66
C LYS A 48 -4.20 16.74 5.49
N HIS A 49 -2.97 17.13 5.22
CA HIS A 49 -1.84 16.23 5.03
C HIS A 49 -1.58 15.43 6.32
N LYS A 50 -2.23 14.28 6.45
CA LYS A 50 -1.83 13.27 7.43
C LYS A 50 -0.78 12.37 6.81
N THR A 51 0.25 12.06 7.57
CA THR A 51 1.21 11.03 7.17
C THR A 51 0.67 9.67 7.60
N TYR A 52 0.56 8.75 6.65
CA TYR A 52 0.09 7.39 6.89
C TYR A 52 1.26 6.43 7.02
N GLY A 53 1.10 5.35 7.79
CA GLY A 53 2.09 4.26 7.83
C GLY A 53 2.13 3.50 6.51
N ILE A 54 0.95 3.15 6.00
CA ILE A 54 0.77 2.46 4.71
C ILE A 54 -0.36 3.14 3.94
N ALA A 55 -0.21 3.26 2.62
CA ALA A 55 -1.25 3.70 1.72
C ALA A 55 -1.39 2.73 0.54
N ILE A 56 -2.59 2.20 0.33
CA ILE A 56 -2.89 1.27 -0.76
C ILE A 56 -4.07 1.80 -1.56
N ALA A 57 -3.92 1.78 -2.88
CA ALA A 57 -4.98 2.01 -3.83
C ALA A 57 -5.39 0.68 -4.48
N PHE A 58 -6.70 0.49 -4.67
CA PHE A 58 -7.26 -0.71 -5.30
C PHE A 58 -7.88 -0.36 -6.64
N ASP A 59 -7.62 -1.22 -7.62
CA ASP A 59 -8.19 -1.13 -8.96
C ASP A 59 -8.38 -2.52 -9.56
N PHE A 60 -9.01 -2.59 -10.72
CA PHE A 60 -9.07 -3.76 -11.59
C PHE A 60 -8.27 -3.49 -12.85
N PHE A 61 -7.57 -4.50 -13.35
CA PHE A 61 -7.00 -4.39 -14.68
C PHE A 61 -8.12 -4.20 -15.71
N ARG A 62 -7.89 -3.28 -16.62
CA ARG A 62 -8.65 -3.12 -17.85
C ARG A 62 -8.01 -4.03 -18.88
N GLU A 63 -8.56 -4.24 -19.99
CA GLU A 63 -8.20 -5.14 -21.10
C GLU A 63 -6.73 -5.63 -21.23
N GLY A 64 -6.56 -6.86 -21.73
CA GLY A 64 -5.27 -7.40 -22.21
C GLY A 64 -4.29 -7.91 -21.16
N THR A 65 -4.66 -7.94 -19.89
CA THR A 65 -3.79 -8.44 -18.82
C THR A 65 -4.53 -9.44 -17.94
N ASP A 66 -4.02 -10.68 -17.83
CA ASP A 66 -4.56 -11.69 -16.92
C ASP A 66 -3.84 -11.64 -15.57
N GLY A 67 -4.57 -11.86 -14.48
CA GLY A 67 -4.04 -11.99 -13.14
C GLY A 67 -4.16 -10.75 -12.26
N CYS A 68 -3.73 -10.92 -11.03
CA CYS A 68 -3.63 -9.87 -10.02
C CYS A 68 -2.20 -9.34 -9.96
N GLY A 69 -1.97 -8.17 -9.42
CA GLY A 69 -0.61 -7.64 -9.34
C GLY A 69 -0.49 -6.38 -8.51
N LEU A 70 0.74 -6.01 -8.27
CA LEU A 70 1.09 -4.78 -7.57
C LEU A 70 1.83 -3.83 -8.50
N THR A 71 1.54 -2.56 -8.36
CA THR A 71 2.22 -1.49 -9.07
C THR A 71 2.84 -0.53 -8.06
N LEU A 72 4.12 -0.26 -8.24
CA LEU A 72 4.90 0.65 -7.42
C LEU A 72 5.38 1.84 -8.25
N ASN A 73 5.65 2.95 -7.59
CA ASN A 73 6.39 4.04 -8.20
C ASN A 73 7.86 3.65 -8.42
N LYS A 74 8.48 4.04 -9.53
CA LYS A 74 9.92 3.81 -9.79
C LYS A 74 10.83 4.35 -8.67
N GLN A 75 10.42 5.46 -8.06
CA GLN A 75 11.12 6.08 -6.94
C GLN A 75 10.57 5.64 -5.56
N CYS A 76 9.92 4.47 -5.49
CA CYS A 76 9.36 4.00 -4.25
C CYS A 76 10.43 3.69 -3.19
N SER A 77 10.02 3.82 -1.93
CA SER A 77 10.85 3.45 -0.80
C SER A 77 11.15 1.95 -0.77
N TYR A 78 12.24 1.56 -0.09
CA TYR A 78 12.53 0.16 0.21
C TYR A 78 11.35 -0.54 0.89
N LEU A 79 10.66 0.14 1.82
CA LEU A 79 9.50 -0.39 2.51
C LEU A 79 8.33 -0.72 1.58
N SER A 80 8.15 0.05 0.49
CA SER A 80 7.13 -0.25 -0.51
C SER A 80 7.48 -1.50 -1.32
N ARG A 81 8.76 -1.71 -1.62
CA ARG A 81 9.24 -2.91 -2.30
C ARG A 81 9.11 -4.15 -1.43
N ASP A 82 9.58 -4.07 -0.17
CA ASP A 82 9.47 -5.15 0.80
C ASP A 82 8.01 -5.59 1.00
N PHE A 83 7.11 -4.62 1.17
CA PHE A 83 5.68 -4.88 1.26
C PHE A 83 5.14 -5.60 0.01
N ALA A 84 5.52 -5.16 -1.18
CA ALA A 84 5.04 -5.74 -2.43
C ALA A 84 5.54 -7.18 -2.62
N TYR A 85 6.81 -7.45 -2.32
CA TYR A 85 7.39 -8.80 -2.38
C TYR A 85 6.71 -9.76 -1.41
N ALA A 86 6.58 -9.34 -0.16
CA ALA A 86 6.00 -10.18 0.87
C ALA A 86 4.52 -10.43 0.61
N LEU A 87 3.77 -9.42 0.15
CA LEU A 87 2.37 -9.58 -0.22
C LEU A 87 2.21 -10.54 -1.41
N SER A 88 3.01 -10.40 -2.46
CA SER A 88 2.96 -11.28 -3.63
C SER A 88 3.19 -12.74 -3.23
N ASN A 89 4.25 -13.00 -2.48
CA ASN A 89 4.59 -14.36 -2.02
C ASN A 89 3.48 -14.97 -1.13
N ASN A 90 2.91 -14.18 -0.24
CA ASN A 90 1.82 -14.63 0.63
C ASN A 90 0.56 -14.99 -0.17
N LEU A 91 0.24 -14.17 -1.16
CA LEU A 91 -0.95 -14.38 -1.98
C LEU A 91 -0.80 -15.57 -2.94
N ASP A 92 0.39 -15.82 -3.45
CA ASP A 92 0.69 -17.04 -4.24
C ASP A 92 0.42 -18.32 -3.43
N LEU A 93 0.77 -18.31 -2.16
CA LEU A 93 0.52 -19.45 -1.26
C LEU A 93 -0.96 -19.62 -0.91
N LEU A 94 -1.67 -18.50 -0.67
CA LEU A 94 -3.07 -18.53 -0.24
C LEU A 94 -4.05 -18.77 -1.38
N THR A 95 -3.68 -18.41 -2.59
CA THR A 95 -4.58 -18.43 -3.75
C THR A 95 -3.87 -18.97 -5.00
N PRO A 96 -3.44 -20.24 -5.00
CA PRO A 96 -2.63 -20.82 -6.09
C PRO A 96 -3.34 -20.86 -7.45
N ARG A 97 -4.65 -20.65 -7.49
CA ARG A 97 -5.44 -20.54 -8.73
C ARG A 97 -5.45 -19.16 -9.36
N ILE A 98 -4.95 -18.16 -8.65
CA ILE A 98 -4.82 -16.79 -9.17
C ILE A 98 -3.37 -16.59 -9.56
N ARG A 99 -3.15 -16.21 -10.81
CA ARG A 99 -1.80 -15.85 -11.27
C ARG A 99 -1.45 -14.46 -10.77
N TRP A 100 -0.62 -14.40 -9.73
CA TRP A 100 -0.04 -13.14 -9.27
C TRP A 100 1.08 -12.73 -10.21
N ARG A 101 0.98 -11.51 -10.71
CA ARG A 101 2.03 -10.97 -11.58
C ARG A 101 3.14 -10.37 -10.73
N GLU A 102 4.34 -10.38 -11.31
CA GLU A 102 5.42 -9.54 -10.80
C GLU A 102 4.95 -8.09 -10.72
N PHE A 103 5.44 -7.35 -9.71
CA PHE A 103 5.06 -5.97 -9.62
C PHE A 103 5.69 -5.14 -10.71
N LYS A 104 4.88 -4.24 -11.24
CA LYS A 104 5.25 -3.29 -12.25
C LYS A 104 5.69 -1.98 -11.60
N PHE A 105 6.75 -1.40 -12.11
CA PHE A 105 7.15 -0.04 -11.75
C PHE A 105 6.61 0.96 -12.76
N VAL A 106 5.94 2.02 -12.26
CA VAL A 106 5.44 3.12 -13.07
C VAL A 106 6.09 4.43 -12.66
N ASP A 107 6.15 5.37 -13.59
CA ASP A 107 6.59 6.72 -13.29
C ASP A 107 5.59 7.44 -12.40
N SER A 108 6.08 8.34 -11.56
CA SER A 108 5.23 9.18 -10.70
C SER A 108 4.32 10.12 -11.50
N TYR A 109 4.53 10.24 -12.81
CA TYR A 109 3.72 11.03 -13.73
C TYR A 109 2.65 10.23 -14.47
N ASP A 110 2.47 8.95 -14.16
CA ASP A 110 1.34 8.18 -14.67
C ASP A 110 0.03 8.92 -14.36
N LYS A 111 -0.72 9.27 -15.43
CA LYS A 111 -1.90 10.14 -15.34
C LYS A 111 -2.95 9.61 -14.38
N ASP A 112 -3.10 8.29 -14.31
CA ASP A 112 -4.12 7.64 -13.52
C ASP A 112 -3.81 7.68 -12.02
N TRP A 113 -2.52 7.55 -11.64
CA TRP A 113 -2.10 7.39 -10.27
C TRP A 113 -1.18 8.50 -9.74
N TYR A 114 -0.89 9.53 -10.56
CA TYR A 114 -0.07 10.67 -10.19
C TYR A 114 -0.45 11.27 -8.83
N LYS A 115 -1.75 11.51 -8.62
CA LYS A 115 -2.23 12.13 -7.37
C LYS A 115 -2.03 11.23 -6.18
N PHE A 116 -2.23 9.91 -6.33
CA PHE A 116 -1.99 8.97 -5.26
C PHE A 116 -0.52 8.96 -4.85
N PHE A 117 0.39 8.79 -5.80
CA PHE A 117 1.81 8.72 -5.49
C PHE A 117 2.39 10.04 -4.98
N ASN A 118 1.93 11.17 -5.48
CA ASN A 118 2.53 12.48 -5.17
C ASN A 118 1.81 13.26 -4.06
N LYS A 119 0.52 13.01 -3.80
CA LYS A 119 -0.26 13.76 -2.81
C LYS A 119 -0.52 12.99 -1.51
N VAL A 120 -0.39 11.67 -1.52
CA VAL A 120 -0.54 10.87 -0.31
C VAL A 120 0.82 10.73 0.37
N SER A 121 0.94 11.23 1.59
CA SER A 121 2.16 11.07 2.38
C SER A 121 2.13 9.74 3.13
N SER A 122 3.00 8.80 2.74
CA SER A 122 3.14 7.50 3.38
C SER A 122 4.54 6.92 3.14
N ALA A 123 5.05 6.17 4.12
CA ALA A 123 6.33 5.46 4.00
C ALA A 123 6.22 4.28 3.01
N THR A 124 5.08 3.62 2.97
CA THR A 124 4.78 2.51 2.07
C THR A 124 3.58 2.86 1.20
N LYS A 125 3.74 2.79 -0.12
CA LYS A 125 2.67 3.04 -1.10
C LYS A 125 2.68 1.98 -2.18
N ALA A 126 1.50 1.42 -2.47
CA ALA A 126 1.29 0.47 -3.56
C ALA A 126 -0.09 0.64 -4.19
N ILE A 127 -0.21 0.28 -5.46
CA ILE A 127 -1.49 0.07 -6.13
C ILE A 127 -1.67 -1.43 -6.28
N PHE A 128 -2.79 -1.93 -5.82
CA PHE A 128 -3.13 -3.33 -5.89
C PHE A 128 -4.24 -3.56 -6.92
N TYR A 129 -3.87 -4.19 -8.02
CA TYR A 129 -4.79 -4.65 -9.05
C TYR A 129 -5.33 -6.01 -8.67
N LEU A 130 -6.64 -6.09 -8.46
CA LEU A 130 -7.30 -7.25 -7.84
C LEU A 130 -7.47 -8.41 -8.80
N CYS A 131 -7.85 -8.14 -10.04
CA CYS A 131 -7.92 -9.10 -11.16
C CYS A 131 -8.29 -8.36 -12.45
N THR A 132 -8.38 -9.09 -13.56
CA THR A 132 -8.87 -8.52 -14.82
C THR A 132 -10.40 -8.47 -14.83
N SER A 133 -10.95 -7.29 -15.02
CA SER A 133 -12.40 -7.07 -14.97
C SER A 133 -13.17 -7.69 -16.15
N THR A 134 -12.48 -8.00 -17.23
CA THR A 134 -13.03 -8.53 -18.49
C THR A 134 -12.91 -10.04 -18.63
N ASN A 135 -12.16 -10.71 -17.75
CA ASN A 135 -12.05 -12.17 -17.73
C ASN A 135 -13.02 -12.75 -16.68
N PRO A 136 -14.16 -13.36 -17.10
CA PRO A 136 -15.15 -13.87 -16.17
C PRO A 136 -14.62 -15.01 -15.30
N ILE A 137 -13.78 -15.89 -15.84
CA ILE A 137 -13.21 -17.03 -15.09
C ILE A 137 -12.31 -16.52 -13.97
N GLU A 138 -11.45 -15.57 -14.26
CA GLU A 138 -10.57 -14.96 -13.25
C GLU A 138 -11.37 -14.22 -12.19
N TYR A 139 -12.41 -13.52 -12.59
CA TYR A 139 -13.28 -12.81 -11.67
C TYR A 139 -14.06 -13.76 -10.75
N ASP A 140 -14.52 -14.90 -11.25
CA ASP A 140 -15.18 -15.92 -10.44
C ASP A 140 -14.23 -16.52 -9.41
N VAL A 141 -13.01 -16.90 -9.81
CA VAL A 141 -11.98 -17.38 -8.89
C VAL A 141 -11.65 -16.32 -7.83
N PHE A 142 -11.47 -15.06 -8.25
CA PHE A 142 -11.25 -13.95 -7.33
C PHE A 142 -12.41 -13.79 -6.35
N SER A 143 -13.65 -13.89 -6.83
CA SER A 143 -14.85 -13.70 -6.01
C SER A 143 -14.97 -14.76 -4.90
N VAL A 144 -14.66 -16.01 -5.22
CA VAL A 144 -14.66 -17.13 -4.26
C VAL A 144 -13.50 -17.00 -3.26
N THR A 145 -12.33 -16.57 -3.69
CA THR A 145 -11.12 -16.47 -2.85
C THR A 145 -11.00 -15.11 -2.14
N LYS A 146 -11.88 -14.17 -2.42
CA LYS A 146 -11.87 -12.81 -1.87
C LYS A 146 -11.67 -12.74 -0.35
N PRO A 147 -12.36 -13.55 0.50
CA PRO A 147 -12.14 -13.50 1.95
C PRO A 147 -10.71 -13.87 2.35
N GLN A 148 -10.11 -14.86 1.67
CA GLN A 148 -8.74 -15.28 1.92
C GLN A 148 -7.75 -14.20 1.50
N ILE A 149 -7.98 -13.55 0.34
CA ILE A 149 -7.16 -12.42 -0.13
C ILE A 149 -7.25 -11.26 0.87
N VAL A 150 -8.45 -10.89 1.33
CA VAL A 150 -8.64 -9.83 2.34
C VAL A 150 -7.83 -10.13 3.59
N LYS A 151 -7.91 -11.36 4.10
CA LYS A 151 -7.16 -11.79 5.28
C LYS A 151 -5.66 -11.73 5.06
N GLY A 152 -5.15 -12.28 3.95
CA GLY A 152 -3.72 -12.25 3.61
C GLY A 152 -3.17 -10.84 3.43
N VAL A 153 -3.91 -9.95 2.79
CA VAL A 153 -3.54 -8.53 2.66
C VAL A 153 -3.54 -7.85 4.04
N ALA A 154 -4.51 -8.13 4.90
CA ALA A 154 -4.55 -7.59 6.25
C ALA A 154 -3.37 -8.07 7.10
N ASP A 155 -3.01 -9.36 7.03
CA ASP A 155 -1.87 -9.93 7.73
C ASP A 155 -0.56 -9.22 7.33
N GLU A 156 -0.38 -9.00 6.02
CA GLU A 156 0.80 -8.34 5.49
C GLU A 156 0.85 -6.85 5.85
N ILE A 157 -0.27 -6.15 5.86
CA ILE A 157 -0.35 -4.77 6.35
C ILE A 157 0.09 -4.68 7.81
N VAL A 158 -0.41 -5.58 8.66
CA VAL A 158 -0.04 -5.62 10.09
C VAL A 158 1.46 -5.88 10.26
N ARG A 159 2.02 -6.84 9.51
CA ARG A 159 3.47 -7.13 9.48
C ARG A 159 4.27 -5.90 9.08
N CYS A 160 3.87 -5.27 7.99
CA CYS A 160 4.55 -4.09 7.44
C CYS A 160 4.48 -2.87 8.39
N LEU A 161 3.37 -2.66 9.07
CA LEU A 161 3.26 -1.58 10.07
C LEU A 161 4.24 -1.78 11.24
N ARG A 162 4.48 -3.02 11.67
CA ARG A 162 5.47 -3.34 12.69
C ARG A 162 6.89 -3.09 12.18
N SER A 163 7.23 -3.64 11.02
CA SER A 163 8.55 -3.45 10.37
C SER A 163 8.86 -1.99 10.08
N ASN A 164 7.89 -1.23 9.60
CA ASN A 164 8.05 0.21 9.35
C ASN A 164 8.32 0.97 10.65
N TYR A 165 7.67 0.58 11.75
CA TYR A 165 7.88 1.20 13.04
C TYR A 165 9.33 0.98 13.52
N ASP A 166 9.81 -0.25 13.44
CA ASP A 166 11.16 -0.61 13.88
C ASP A 166 12.23 0.09 13.02
N TYR A 167 12.09 0.07 11.70
CA TYR A 167 12.99 0.74 10.77
C TYR A 167 13.08 2.25 11.02
N LEU A 168 11.95 2.94 11.19
CA LEU A 168 11.94 4.38 11.40
C LEU A 168 12.37 4.77 12.82
N SER A 169 12.11 3.92 13.79
CA SER A 169 12.67 4.06 15.15
C SER A 169 14.18 3.97 15.11
N TYR A 170 14.74 2.99 14.40
CA TYR A 170 16.17 2.85 14.17
C TYR A 170 16.76 4.05 13.44
N GLN A 171 16.15 4.54 12.35
CA GLN A 171 16.60 5.72 11.63
C GLN A 171 16.60 6.98 12.51
N LYS A 172 15.59 7.14 13.35
CA LYS A 172 15.54 8.25 14.32
C LYS A 172 16.68 8.15 15.32
N SER A 173 16.98 6.97 15.85
CA SER A 173 18.10 6.73 16.77
C SER A 173 19.44 7.05 16.12
N LEU A 174 19.65 6.67 14.87
CA LEU A 174 20.86 7.00 14.10
C LEU A 174 21.02 8.52 13.90
N ARG A 175 19.93 9.23 13.58
CA ARG A 175 19.97 10.70 13.44
C ARG A 175 20.36 11.38 14.75
N ILE A 176 19.77 10.95 15.86
CA ILE A 176 20.09 11.49 17.19
C ILE A 176 21.57 11.23 17.55
N ALA A 177 22.06 10.00 17.30
CA ALA A 177 23.46 9.65 17.54
C ALA A 177 24.42 10.49 16.70
N ARG A 178 24.11 10.71 15.41
CA ARG A 178 24.89 11.55 14.49
C ARG A 178 24.94 13.01 14.93
N THR A 179 23.78 13.55 15.36
CA THR A 179 23.72 14.93 15.88
C THR A 179 24.56 15.09 17.15
N LYS A 180 24.45 14.15 18.10
CA LYS A 180 25.26 14.15 19.33
C LYS A 180 26.77 14.06 19.03
N TYR A 181 27.16 13.22 18.08
CA TYR A 181 28.56 13.10 17.65
C TYR A 181 29.09 14.41 17.06
N ASN A 182 28.33 15.04 16.18
CA ASN A 182 28.71 16.31 15.56
C ASN A 182 28.83 17.45 16.60
N MET A 183 27.91 17.52 17.56
CA MET A 183 28.00 18.51 18.65
C MET A 183 29.23 18.31 19.54
N ARG A 184 29.58 17.06 19.85
CA ARG A 184 30.81 16.76 20.64
C ARG A 184 32.09 17.17 19.91
N ASN A 185 32.13 16.96 18.60
CA ASN A 185 33.29 17.32 17.78
C ASN A 185 33.42 18.84 17.58
N LYS A 186 32.31 19.56 17.55
CA LYS A 186 32.30 21.03 17.48
C LYS A 186 32.90 21.61 18.79
N LYS A 187 32.42 21.13 19.97
CA LYS A 187 32.96 21.55 21.28
C LYS A 187 34.44 21.21 21.54
N LYS A 188 35.07 20.37 20.73
CA LYS A 188 36.49 20.07 20.81
C LYS A 188 37.33 20.93 19.89
N ARG A 189 36.73 21.71 19.02
CA ARG A 189 37.40 22.61 18.06
C ARG A 189 37.34 24.08 18.49
N ASP A 190 36.40 24.39 19.38
CA ASP A 190 36.30 25.67 20.10
C ASP A 190 37.08 25.55 21.44
#